data_e6c30138203010664dc6a0537c546f82
#
_entry.id   e6c30138203010664dc6a0537c546f82
#
_cell.length_a   1.000
_cell.length_b   1.000
_cell.length_c   1.000
_cell.angle_alpha   90.00
_cell.angle_beta   90.00
_cell.angle_gamma   90.00
#
_symmetry.space_group_name_H-M   'P 1'
#
loop_
_entity.id
_entity.type
_entity.pdbx_description
1 polymer ?
#
loop_
_entity_poly.entity_id
_entity_poly.type
_entity_poly.pdbx_seq_one_letter_code
_entity_poly.pdbx_strand_id
1 'polypeptide(L)'
;MAEEQQEEADIHRPRELYAYHATSSFATDISMSYFSYFAVRLGASFELLAWMQSLNNLLPNTLQHFWGWISDRRAHRAFWIILGSALGGFALWLLSEAQTPEEVLVLLVLYSASLSLVQPTWAALQGDWIPAGRRGRVLSRFHVVGGMAGLIGSLVALWFVYNSGNETADGFRPLFVMAAAATALGGLILVKVPYRDPGDVPDEQQTEQARIAHSNAFQGFVRVQMVYTLLMSLIWPLFAVLLIRVVGATNTQLVIFSVLGAAAEMAFQPLMGRLVDRVGPLQVMFLSRIGFAVLPFVYVLWQDLWVYYALQVVLFGPCFSAFLVSTNTLILDLAPSAERAGYFSYYNTRIGITTFTGALIGGHLAGFLEGHLDSTAQAIYWVFVISGAGRLLASFPYLRLTSPRRYPASLRLLDRLAEAQRPWRR
;
A
#
# COMPACT_ATOMS: atom_id res chain seq x y z
N MET A 1 17.77 -31.61 -24.57
CA MET A 1 19.07 -31.40 -23.89
C MET A 1 19.72 -30.07 -24.26
N ALA A 2 19.99 -29.71 -25.53
CA ALA A 2 20.54 -28.39 -25.88
C ALA A 2 19.52 -27.26 -25.70
N GLU A 3 18.25 -27.46 -26.05
CA GLU A 3 17.15 -26.53 -25.79
C GLU A 3 16.82 -26.41 -24.30
N GLU A 4 16.83 -27.49 -23.56
CA GLU A 4 16.67 -27.46 -22.08
C GLU A 4 17.84 -26.76 -21.38
N GLN A 5 19.08 -26.95 -21.88
CA GLN A 5 20.24 -26.21 -21.34
C GLN A 5 20.26 -24.73 -21.74
N GLN A 6 19.69 -24.39 -22.90
CA GLN A 6 19.52 -23.02 -23.34
C GLN A 6 18.36 -22.33 -22.57
N GLU A 7 17.28 -23.07 -22.29
CA GLU A 7 16.18 -22.65 -21.42
C GLU A 7 16.61 -22.51 -19.94
N GLU A 8 17.51 -23.40 -19.45
CA GLU A 8 18.16 -23.24 -18.14
C GLU A 8 19.16 -22.08 -18.09
N ALA A 9 19.88 -21.79 -19.16
CA ALA A 9 20.81 -20.68 -19.24
C ALA A 9 20.09 -19.32 -19.35
N ASP A 10 18.94 -19.27 -20.03
CA ASP A 10 18.07 -18.07 -20.09
C ASP A 10 17.34 -17.79 -18.75
N ILE A 11 17.21 -18.80 -17.89
CA ILE A 11 16.70 -18.65 -16.51
C ILE A 11 17.74 -17.97 -15.59
N HIS A 12 18.97 -17.77 -16.04
CA HIS A 12 20.09 -17.28 -15.21
C HIS A 12 20.19 -15.74 -15.12
N ARG A 13 19.20 -14.96 -15.59
CA ARG A 13 19.21 -13.49 -15.50
C ARG A 13 18.19 -12.83 -14.56
N PRO A 14 17.68 -13.47 -13.51
CA PRO A 14 16.89 -12.76 -12.53
C PRO A 14 17.72 -11.85 -11.60
N ARG A 15 19.06 -11.85 -11.69
CA ARG A 15 19.90 -11.05 -10.76
C ARG A 15 19.65 -9.56 -10.90
N GLU A 16 19.58 -9.05 -12.13
CA GLU A 16 19.30 -7.64 -12.40
C GLU A 16 17.89 -7.25 -11.96
N LEU A 17 16.91 -8.13 -12.16
CA LEU A 17 15.54 -7.90 -11.74
C LEU A 17 15.43 -7.92 -10.19
N TYR A 18 16.11 -8.84 -9.52
CA TYR A 18 16.17 -8.85 -8.05
C TYR A 18 16.89 -7.62 -7.51
N ALA A 19 17.98 -7.21 -8.12
CA ALA A 19 18.73 -6.03 -7.71
C ALA A 19 17.91 -4.74 -7.90
N TYR A 20 17.21 -4.61 -9.04
CA TYR A 20 16.28 -3.52 -9.27
C TYR A 20 15.16 -3.51 -8.21
N HIS A 21 14.54 -4.66 -7.96
CA HIS A 21 13.45 -4.75 -6.98
C HIS A 21 13.92 -4.39 -5.57
N ALA A 22 15.10 -4.86 -5.18
CA ALA A 22 15.70 -4.52 -3.88
C ALA A 22 15.98 -3.02 -3.76
N THR A 23 16.62 -2.40 -4.76
CA THR A 23 16.92 -0.95 -4.73
C THR A 23 15.65 -0.11 -4.76
N SER A 24 14.64 -0.50 -5.55
CA SER A 24 13.34 0.17 -5.61
C SER A 24 12.57 0.06 -4.29
N SER A 25 12.53 -1.13 -3.67
CA SER A 25 11.89 -1.32 -2.36
C SER A 25 12.61 -0.53 -1.27
N PHE A 26 13.94 -0.56 -1.24
CA PHE A 26 14.75 0.27 -0.32
C PHE A 26 14.41 1.76 -0.48
N ALA A 27 14.39 2.27 -1.72
CA ALA A 27 14.10 3.67 -2.01
C ALA A 27 12.68 4.06 -1.58
N THR A 28 11.71 3.19 -1.82
CA THR A 28 10.31 3.42 -1.45
C THR A 28 10.16 3.49 0.08
N ASP A 29 10.71 2.54 0.81
CA ASP A 29 10.52 2.48 2.26
C ASP A 29 11.29 3.59 3.00
N ILE A 30 12.48 3.99 2.50
CA ILE A 30 13.26 5.10 3.08
C ILE A 30 12.69 6.48 2.75
N SER A 31 11.73 6.59 1.82
CA SER A 31 11.13 7.88 1.43
C SER A 31 9.65 7.97 1.78
N MET A 32 8.82 7.04 1.32
CA MET A 32 7.37 7.14 1.38
C MET A 32 6.81 7.23 2.80
N SER A 33 7.42 6.53 3.74
CA SER A 33 7.03 6.56 5.16
C SER A 33 7.20 7.93 5.81
N TYR A 34 8.04 8.80 5.25
CA TYR A 34 8.45 10.07 5.89
C TYR A 34 7.92 11.33 5.20
N PHE A 35 7.27 11.25 4.04
CA PHE A 35 6.69 12.42 3.35
C PHE A 35 5.77 13.25 4.26
N SER A 36 4.81 12.56 4.93
CA SER A 36 3.87 13.26 5.81
C SER A 36 4.54 13.86 7.03
N TYR A 37 5.55 13.20 7.60
CA TYR A 37 6.31 13.73 8.73
C TYR A 37 7.11 14.97 8.32
N PHE A 38 7.78 14.90 7.17
CA PHE A 38 8.52 16.01 6.60
C PHE A 38 7.61 17.22 6.35
N ALA A 39 6.45 17.01 5.71
CA ALA A 39 5.48 18.08 5.47
C ALA A 39 4.95 18.71 6.75
N VAL A 40 4.64 17.90 7.80
CA VAL A 40 4.19 18.43 9.10
C VAL A 40 5.28 19.25 9.79
N ARG A 41 6.55 18.84 9.69
CA ARG A 41 7.69 19.61 10.21
C ARG A 41 7.89 20.94 9.46
N LEU A 42 7.53 21.00 8.18
CA LEU A 42 7.50 22.25 7.40
C LEU A 42 6.25 23.11 7.67
N GLY A 43 5.30 22.64 8.48
CA GLY A 43 4.12 23.41 8.86
C GLY A 43 2.86 23.11 8.04
N ALA A 44 2.78 21.98 7.34
CA ALA A 44 1.62 21.61 6.51
C ALA A 44 0.30 21.68 7.30
N SER A 45 -0.75 22.21 6.65
CA SER A 45 -2.12 22.19 7.15
C SER A 45 -2.76 20.80 7.00
N PHE A 46 -3.91 20.58 7.66
CA PHE A 46 -4.67 19.35 7.49
C PHE A 46 -5.13 19.12 6.05
N GLU A 47 -5.57 20.19 5.39
CA GLU A 47 -6.03 20.14 4.00
C GLU A 47 -4.90 19.76 3.05
N LEU A 48 -3.70 20.32 3.24
CA LEU A 48 -2.55 20.01 2.42
C LEU A 48 -2.11 18.55 2.58
N LEU A 49 -2.08 18.06 3.82
CA LEU A 49 -1.81 16.65 4.12
C LEU A 49 -2.88 15.72 3.51
N ALA A 50 -4.14 16.15 3.52
CA ALA A 50 -5.23 15.44 2.88
C ALA A 50 -5.01 15.34 1.36
N TRP A 51 -4.64 16.44 0.69
CA TRP A 51 -4.30 16.42 -0.73
C TRP A 51 -3.09 15.53 -1.02
N MET A 52 -2.02 15.63 -0.22
CA MET A 52 -0.84 14.77 -0.34
C MET A 52 -1.21 13.29 -0.27
N GLN A 53 -1.92 12.88 0.78
CA GLN A 53 -2.31 11.49 0.98
C GLN A 53 -3.27 11.00 -0.10
N SER A 54 -4.19 11.86 -0.52
CA SER A 54 -5.19 11.54 -1.53
C SER A 54 -4.56 11.33 -2.90
N LEU A 55 -3.72 12.27 -3.36
CA LEU A 55 -3.06 12.19 -4.67
C LEU A 55 -2.04 11.06 -4.73
N ASN A 56 -1.31 10.81 -3.64
CA ASN A 56 -0.40 9.68 -3.54
C ASN A 56 -1.09 8.31 -3.71
N ASN A 57 -2.35 8.21 -3.32
CA ASN A 57 -3.13 6.98 -3.52
C ASN A 57 -3.86 6.95 -4.87
N LEU A 58 -4.34 8.08 -5.36
CA LEU A 58 -5.11 8.14 -6.60
C LEU A 58 -4.24 7.94 -7.83
N LEU A 59 -3.13 8.68 -7.93
CA LEU A 59 -2.32 8.74 -9.16
C LEU A 59 -1.77 7.39 -9.58
N PRO A 60 -1.12 6.58 -8.71
CA PRO A 60 -0.64 5.26 -9.10
C PRO A 60 -1.76 4.32 -9.53
N ASN A 61 -2.93 4.41 -8.88
CA ASN A 61 -4.05 3.51 -9.16
C ASN A 61 -4.89 3.89 -10.39
N THR A 62 -4.88 5.15 -10.82
CA THR A 62 -5.65 5.61 -12.00
C THR A 62 -4.79 5.70 -13.25
N LEU A 63 -3.60 6.30 -13.15
CA LEU A 63 -2.71 6.47 -14.31
C LEU A 63 -2.07 5.17 -14.78
N GLN A 64 -2.05 4.11 -13.94
CA GLN A 64 -1.50 2.80 -14.34
C GLN A 64 -2.16 2.23 -15.60
N HIS A 65 -3.45 2.46 -15.83
CA HIS A 65 -4.15 2.02 -17.03
C HIS A 65 -3.64 2.73 -18.29
N PHE A 66 -3.43 4.05 -18.18
CA PHE A 66 -2.91 4.85 -19.28
C PHE A 66 -1.46 4.45 -19.64
N TRP A 67 -0.62 4.29 -18.63
CA TRP A 67 0.77 3.87 -18.83
C TRP A 67 0.92 2.42 -19.27
N GLY A 68 0.06 1.51 -18.78
CA GLY A 68 0.01 0.14 -19.23
C GLY A 68 -0.28 0.07 -20.74
N TRP A 69 -1.30 0.82 -21.19
CA TRP A 69 -1.64 0.90 -22.61
C TRP A 69 -0.49 1.45 -23.50
N ILE A 70 0.25 2.47 -23.01
CA ILE A 70 1.43 3.00 -23.73
C ILE A 70 2.56 1.96 -23.76
N SER A 71 2.84 1.35 -22.61
CA SER A 71 3.91 0.36 -22.45
C SER A 71 3.70 -0.89 -23.31
N ASP A 72 2.45 -1.35 -23.45
CA ASP A 72 2.11 -2.53 -24.24
C ASP A 72 2.25 -2.28 -25.76
N ARG A 73 2.02 -1.06 -26.21
CA ARG A 73 2.17 -0.69 -27.64
C ARG A 73 3.61 -0.38 -28.07
N ARG A 74 4.48 -0.07 -27.12
CA ARG A 74 5.88 0.28 -27.37
C ARG A 74 6.79 -0.69 -26.67
N ALA A 75 7.32 -1.61 -27.41
CA ALA A 75 8.03 -2.83 -27.03
C ALA A 75 9.20 -2.72 -26.00
N HIS A 76 9.60 -1.52 -25.55
CA HIS A 76 10.74 -1.32 -24.64
C HIS A 76 10.33 -1.08 -23.18
N ARG A 77 9.79 -2.12 -22.50
CA ARG A 77 9.34 -1.98 -21.09
C ARG A 77 10.44 -1.49 -20.15
N ALA A 78 11.66 -1.98 -20.29
CA ALA A 78 12.79 -1.52 -19.48
C ALA A 78 13.05 -0.01 -19.65
N PHE A 79 12.92 0.55 -20.84
CA PHE A 79 13.06 2.00 -21.07
C PHE A 79 12.05 2.81 -20.26
N TRP A 80 10.78 2.39 -20.19
CA TRP A 80 9.75 3.10 -19.42
C TRP A 80 10.01 3.06 -17.92
N ILE A 81 10.53 1.93 -17.41
CA ILE A 81 10.91 1.81 -16.00
C ILE A 81 12.12 2.71 -15.71
N ILE A 82 13.13 2.74 -16.60
CA ILE A 82 14.31 3.61 -16.46
C ILE A 82 13.90 5.08 -16.45
N LEU A 83 13.02 5.49 -17.40
CA LEU A 83 12.49 6.86 -17.47
C LEU A 83 11.72 7.22 -16.19
N GLY A 84 10.80 6.36 -15.75
CA GLY A 84 10.05 6.58 -14.53
C GLY A 84 10.95 6.63 -13.29
N SER A 85 11.98 5.77 -13.22
CA SER A 85 12.97 5.81 -12.13
C SER A 85 13.81 7.09 -12.17
N ALA A 86 14.19 7.58 -13.34
CA ALA A 86 14.91 8.84 -13.48
C ALA A 86 14.05 10.04 -13.01
N LEU A 87 12.78 10.10 -13.46
CA LEU A 87 11.83 11.14 -13.03
C LEU A 87 11.54 11.07 -11.54
N GLY A 88 11.32 9.86 -11.00
CA GLY A 88 11.07 9.65 -9.59
C GLY A 88 12.28 9.98 -8.72
N GLY A 89 13.48 9.56 -9.14
CA GLY A 89 14.73 9.92 -8.47
C GLY A 89 14.99 11.42 -8.48
N PHE A 90 14.72 12.10 -9.59
CA PHE A 90 14.82 13.56 -9.69
C PHE A 90 13.81 14.26 -8.77
N ALA A 91 12.57 13.78 -8.72
CA ALA A 91 11.55 14.32 -7.81
C ALA A 91 11.95 14.15 -6.34
N LEU A 92 12.52 13.00 -5.96
CA LEU A 92 13.03 12.75 -4.60
C LEU A 92 14.23 13.63 -4.26
N TRP A 93 15.11 13.87 -5.23
CA TRP A 93 16.24 14.79 -5.03
C TRP A 93 15.75 16.23 -4.82
N LEU A 94 14.84 16.73 -5.66
CA LEU A 94 14.23 18.05 -5.45
C LEU A 94 13.49 18.13 -4.11
N LEU A 95 12.86 17.04 -3.67
CA LEU A 95 12.17 16.98 -2.39
C LEU A 95 13.13 17.20 -1.21
N SER A 96 14.38 16.75 -1.32
CA SER A 96 15.38 17.01 -0.29
C SER A 96 15.70 18.50 -0.12
N GLU A 97 15.42 19.32 -1.14
CA GLU A 97 15.64 20.78 -1.14
C GLU A 97 14.38 21.58 -0.80
N ALA A 98 13.22 20.93 -0.72
CA ALA A 98 11.93 21.60 -0.49
C ALA A 98 11.95 22.39 0.83
N GLN A 99 11.42 23.62 0.79
CA GLN A 99 11.39 24.54 1.93
C GLN A 99 9.94 24.77 2.44
N THR A 100 8.96 24.54 1.59
CA THR A 100 7.55 24.76 1.90
C THR A 100 6.75 23.45 1.75
N PRO A 101 5.67 23.27 2.51
CA PRO A 101 4.84 22.08 2.39
C PRO A 101 4.09 22.00 1.03
N GLU A 102 3.87 23.13 0.35
CA GLU A 102 3.31 23.19 -1.00
C GLU A 102 4.28 22.59 -2.04
N GLU A 103 5.58 22.89 -1.91
CA GLU A 103 6.61 22.25 -2.74
C GLU A 103 6.62 20.74 -2.54
N VAL A 104 6.48 20.28 -1.29
CA VAL A 104 6.39 18.85 -1.00
C VAL A 104 5.19 18.22 -1.70
N LEU A 105 4.02 18.88 -1.72
CA LEU A 105 2.84 18.39 -2.44
C LEU A 105 3.13 18.24 -3.95
N VAL A 106 3.68 19.28 -4.59
CA VAL A 106 3.97 19.26 -6.04
C VAL A 106 4.96 18.14 -6.38
N LEU A 107 6.02 18.01 -5.59
CA LEU A 107 7.06 17.00 -5.81
C LEU A 107 6.55 15.58 -5.52
N LEU A 108 5.65 15.41 -4.53
CA LEU A 108 4.96 14.16 -4.27
C LEU A 108 4.07 13.75 -5.45
N VAL A 109 3.36 14.71 -6.07
CA VAL A 109 2.56 14.45 -7.27
C VAL A 109 3.46 13.97 -8.42
N LEU A 110 4.59 14.64 -8.66
CA LEU A 110 5.56 14.23 -9.68
C LEU A 110 6.12 12.82 -9.41
N TYR A 111 6.49 12.54 -8.17
CA TYR A 111 6.95 11.22 -7.75
C TYR A 111 5.86 10.14 -7.92
N SER A 112 4.64 10.41 -7.48
CA SER A 112 3.51 9.48 -7.62
C SER A 112 3.14 9.22 -9.09
N ALA A 113 3.24 10.24 -9.94
CA ALA A 113 3.07 10.08 -11.38
C ALA A 113 4.19 9.21 -12.00
N SER A 114 5.42 9.34 -11.54
CA SER A 114 6.52 8.47 -11.98
C SER A 114 6.30 7.01 -11.55
N LEU A 115 5.82 6.78 -10.32
CA LEU A 115 5.48 5.44 -9.83
C LEU A 115 4.34 4.80 -10.64
N SER A 116 3.36 5.60 -11.08
CA SER A 116 2.26 5.11 -11.92
C SER A 116 2.73 4.55 -13.26
N LEU A 117 3.85 5.04 -13.78
CA LEU A 117 4.52 4.51 -14.97
C LEU A 117 5.32 3.24 -14.66
N VAL A 118 6.04 3.24 -13.55
CA VAL A 118 6.96 2.15 -13.17
C VAL A 118 6.20 0.87 -12.78
N GLN A 119 5.19 0.98 -11.92
CA GLN A 119 4.53 -0.18 -11.32
C GLN A 119 3.88 -1.14 -12.34
N PRO A 120 3.02 -0.70 -13.29
CA PRO A 120 2.41 -1.61 -14.26
C PRO A 120 3.45 -2.17 -15.23
N THR A 121 4.41 -1.34 -15.65
CA THR A 121 5.47 -1.75 -16.57
C THR A 121 6.42 -2.76 -15.93
N TRP A 122 6.70 -2.62 -14.62
CA TRP A 122 7.45 -3.60 -13.84
C TRP A 122 6.73 -4.95 -13.74
N ALA A 123 5.41 -4.93 -13.45
CA ALA A 123 4.62 -6.15 -13.41
C ALA A 123 4.60 -6.86 -14.77
N ALA A 124 4.49 -6.11 -15.86
CA ALA A 124 4.54 -6.64 -17.22
C ALA A 124 5.94 -7.21 -17.55
N LEU A 125 7.02 -6.51 -17.20
CA LEU A 125 8.39 -6.99 -17.39
C LEU A 125 8.64 -8.32 -16.63
N GLN A 126 8.12 -8.44 -15.40
CA GLN A 126 8.17 -9.70 -14.66
C GLN A 126 7.42 -10.82 -15.40
N GLY A 127 6.28 -10.50 -16.03
CA GLY A 127 5.51 -11.45 -16.83
C GLY A 127 6.28 -12.00 -18.03
N ASP A 128 7.10 -11.17 -18.69
CA ASP A 128 7.91 -11.55 -19.85
C ASP A 128 9.07 -12.48 -19.49
N TRP A 129 9.66 -12.27 -18.32
CA TRP A 129 10.86 -12.99 -17.89
C TRP A 129 10.59 -14.22 -17.02
N ILE A 130 9.42 -14.31 -16.39
CA ILE A 130 9.11 -15.39 -15.46
C ILE A 130 8.17 -16.41 -16.11
N PRO A 131 8.63 -17.66 -16.38
CA PRO A 131 7.80 -18.71 -16.95
C PRO A 131 6.55 -18.99 -16.09
N ALA A 132 5.41 -19.24 -16.75
CA ALA A 132 4.11 -19.42 -16.07
C ALA A 132 4.15 -20.49 -14.97
N GLY A 133 4.84 -21.61 -15.21
CA GLY A 133 4.95 -22.72 -14.24
C GLY A 133 5.78 -22.42 -12.98
N ARG A 134 6.58 -21.33 -12.97
CA ARG A 134 7.45 -20.94 -11.85
C ARG A 134 7.10 -19.58 -11.23
N ARG A 135 6.07 -18.88 -11.77
CA ARG A 135 5.70 -17.51 -11.34
C ARG A 135 5.50 -17.39 -9.83
N GLY A 136 4.75 -18.28 -9.22
CA GLY A 136 4.49 -18.20 -7.76
C GLY A 136 5.76 -18.25 -6.93
N ARG A 137 6.67 -19.16 -7.23
CA ARG A 137 7.94 -19.32 -6.50
C ARG A 137 8.87 -18.12 -6.67
N VAL A 138 8.97 -17.60 -7.92
CA VAL A 138 9.85 -16.46 -8.23
C VAL A 138 9.28 -15.17 -7.63
N LEU A 139 7.98 -14.90 -7.78
CA LEU A 139 7.33 -13.73 -7.18
C LEU A 139 7.43 -13.74 -5.65
N SER A 140 7.28 -14.91 -5.01
CA SER A 140 7.49 -15.03 -3.56
C SER A 140 8.91 -14.62 -3.15
N ARG A 141 9.93 -15.01 -3.93
CA ARG A 141 11.32 -14.58 -3.69
C ARG A 141 11.49 -13.07 -3.88
N PHE A 142 10.84 -12.46 -4.89
CA PHE A 142 10.83 -11.01 -5.06
C PHE A 142 10.26 -10.31 -3.82
N HIS A 143 9.13 -10.78 -3.30
CA HIS A 143 8.53 -10.22 -2.09
C HIS A 143 9.47 -10.32 -0.87
N VAL A 144 10.15 -11.44 -0.69
CA VAL A 144 11.13 -11.59 0.40
C VAL A 144 12.30 -10.62 0.23
N VAL A 145 12.88 -10.55 -0.98
CA VAL A 145 14.01 -9.63 -1.26
C VAL A 145 13.59 -8.17 -1.09
N GLY A 146 12.42 -7.80 -1.62
CA GLY A 146 11.88 -6.45 -1.47
C GLY A 146 11.60 -6.09 0.00
N GLY A 147 10.95 -6.98 0.75
CA GLY A 147 10.67 -6.77 2.17
C GLY A 147 11.94 -6.63 3.02
N MET A 148 12.97 -7.46 2.75
CA MET A 148 14.27 -7.33 3.43
C MET A 148 14.96 -6.01 3.07
N ALA A 149 14.96 -5.61 1.78
CA ALA A 149 15.56 -4.37 1.35
C ALA A 149 14.83 -3.14 1.95
N GLY A 150 13.50 -3.17 2.02
CA GLY A 150 12.69 -2.15 2.68
C GLY A 150 12.98 -2.05 4.18
N LEU A 151 13.06 -3.18 4.87
CA LEU A 151 13.43 -3.19 6.29
C LEU A 151 14.85 -2.62 6.51
N ILE A 152 15.82 -2.97 5.65
CA ILE A 152 17.16 -2.36 5.68
C ILE A 152 17.06 -0.86 5.46
N GLY A 153 16.26 -0.39 4.50
CA GLY A 153 16.00 1.03 4.28
C GLY A 153 15.46 1.74 5.51
N SER A 154 14.50 1.14 6.18
CA SER A 154 13.92 1.66 7.42
C SER A 154 14.95 1.70 8.57
N LEU A 155 15.81 0.69 8.70
CA LEU A 155 16.89 0.68 9.70
C LEU A 155 17.99 1.71 9.39
N VAL A 156 18.30 1.90 8.11
CA VAL A 156 19.24 2.96 7.66
C VAL A 156 18.64 4.35 7.97
N ALA A 157 17.35 4.55 7.73
CA ALA A 157 16.65 5.78 8.11
C ALA A 157 16.74 6.03 9.62
N LEU A 158 16.51 5.00 10.44
CA LEU A 158 16.63 5.09 11.89
C LEU A 158 18.04 5.51 12.32
N TRP A 159 19.07 4.88 11.74
CA TRP A 159 20.45 5.20 12.06
C TRP A 159 20.80 6.65 11.71
N PHE A 160 20.41 7.13 10.51
CA PHE A 160 20.67 8.50 10.09
C PHE A 160 19.95 9.53 10.96
N VAL A 161 18.64 9.36 11.18
CA VAL A 161 17.86 10.31 11.96
C VAL A 161 18.32 10.35 13.42
N TYR A 162 18.62 9.18 14.00
CA TYR A 162 19.15 9.09 15.36
C TYR A 162 20.49 9.83 15.52
N ASN A 163 21.45 9.57 14.60
CA ASN A 163 22.78 10.19 14.69
C ASN A 163 22.78 11.67 14.31
N SER A 164 21.84 12.13 13.48
CA SER A 164 21.73 13.56 13.15
C SER A 164 21.32 14.40 14.35
N GLY A 165 20.53 13.84 15.27
CA GLY A 165 19.92 14.58 16.40
C GLY A 165 19.05 15.75 15.97
N ASN A 166 18.73 15.86 14.67
CA ASN A 166 18.00 16.98 14.12
C ASN A 166 16.49 16.73 14.18
N GLU A 167 15.80 17.53 14.96
CA GLU A 167 14.35 17.42 15.20
C GLU A 167 13.50 18.31 14.27
N THR A 168 14.14 18.98 13.31
CA THR A 168 13.46 19.77 12.27
C THR A 168 13.18 18.93 11.02
N ALA A 169 12.58 19.55 10.01
CA ALA A 169 12.39 18.94 8.69
C ALA A 169 13.72 18.46 8.08
N ASP A 170 14.84 19.19 8.32
CA ASP A 170 16.14 18.86 7.76
C ASP A 170 16.65 17.47 8.17
N GLY A 171 16.19 16.93 9.30
CA GLY A 171 16.51 15.56 9.73
C GLY A 171 16.08 14.48 8.74
N PHE A 172 15.08 14.75 7.90
CA PHE A 172 14.58 13.80 6.87
C PHE A 172 15.23 13.99 5.49
N ARG A 173 15.86 15.13 5.19
CA ARG A 173 16.44 15.43 3.86
C ARG A 173 17.45 14.39 3.36
N PRO A 174 18.39 13.87 4.18
CA PRO A 174 19.30 12.83 3.75
C PRO A 174 18.61 11.55 3.27
N LEU A 175 17.44 11.23 3.84
CA LEU A 175 16.68 10.05 3.45
C LEU A 175 16.16 10.18 2.00
N PHE A 176 15.71 11.36 1.61
CA PHE A 176 15.25 11.62 0.24
C PHE A 176 16.40 11.61 -0.76
N VAL A 177 17.59 12.12 -0.39
CA VAL A 177 18.81 12.02 -1.22
C VAL A 177 19.20 10.56 -1.44
N MET A 178 19.18 9.74 -0.38
CA MET A 178 19.51 8.32 -0.47
C MET A 178 18.46 7.56 -1.30
N ALA A 179 17.18 7.88 -1.12
CA ALA A 179 16.11 7.31 -1.93
C ALA A 179 16.25 7.69 -3.41
N ALA A 180 16.60 8.95 -3.71
CA ALA A 180 16.87 9.41 -5.07
C ALA A 180 18.02 8.62 -5.72
N ALA A 181 19.13 8.48 -5.01
CA ALA A 181 20.29 7.70 -5.47
C ALA A 181 19.94 6.23 -5.69
N ALA A 182 19.20 5.59 -4.76
CA ALA A 182 18.78 4.20 -4.89
C ALA A 182 17.80 4.00 -6.07
N THR A 183 16.87 4.94 -6.28
CA THR A 183 15.95 4.91 -7.41
C THR A 183 16.69 5.04 -8.74
N ALA A 184 17.63 5.97 -8.85
CA ALA A 184 18.47 6.14 -10.03
C ALA A 184 19.34 4.91 -10.30
N LEU A 185 19.97 4.36 -9.26
CA LEU A 185 20.77 3.13 -9.36
C LEU A 185 19.91 1.96 -9.84
N GLY A 186 18.69 1.81 -9.32
CA GLY A 186 17.74 0.80 -9.77
C GLY A 186 17.45 0.92 -11.27
N GLY A 187 17.14 2.13 -11.75
CA GLY A 187 16.96 2.39 -13.17
C GLY A 187 18.18 2.00 -14.02
N LEU A 188 19.39 2.34 -13.56
CA LEU A 188 20.65 2.00 -14.25
C LEU A 188 20.90 0.49 -14.33
N ILE A 189 20.50 -0.27 -13.31
CA ILE A 189 20.64 -1.74 -13.34
C ILE A 189 19.84 -2.33 -14.50
N LEU A 190 18.65 -1.80 -14.80
CA LEU A 190 17.79 -2.29 -15.87
C LEU A 190 18.30 -2.01 -17.28
N VAL A 191 19.27 -1.10 -17.45
CA VAL A 191 19.94 -0.89 -18.76
C VAL A 191 20.60 -2.19 -19.26
N LYS A 192 21.01 -3.08 -18.35
CA LYS A 192 21.63 -4.36 -18.66
C LYS A 192 20.63 -5.46 -19.04
N VAL A 193 19.33 -5.23 -18.85
CA VAL A 193 18.30 -6.21 -19.17
C VAL A 193 18.00 -6.14 -20.66
N PRO A 194 18.25 -7.22 -21.42
CA PRO A 194 18.01 -7.22 -22.86
C PRO A 194 16.52 -7.10 -23.19
N TYR A 195 16.25 -6.50 -24.33
CA TYR A 195 14.91 -6.44 -24.88
C TYR A 195 14.38 -7.85 -25.18
N ARG A 196 13.15 -8.12 -24.79
CA ARG A 196 12.40 -9.32 -25.17
C ARG A 196 11.08 -8.86 -25.78
N ASP A 197 10.77 -9.37 -26.98
CA ASP A 197 9.50 -9.08 -27.64
C ASP A 197 8.35 -9.73 -26.84
N PRO A 198 7.36 -8.96 -26.38
CA PRO A 198 6.25 -9.50 -25.60
C PRO A 198 5.29 -10.40 -26.43
N GLY A 199 5.46 -10.48 -27.75
CA GLY A 199 4.49 -11.13 -28.65
C GLY A 199 3.18 -10.34 -28.77
N ASP A 200 2.29 -10.79 -29.67
CA ASP A 200 0.97 -10.18 -29.83
C ASP A 200 0.11 -10.40 -28.56
N VAL A 201 -0.18 -9.32 -27.83
CA VAL A 201 -1.12 -9.34 -26.70
C VAL A 201 -2.53 -9.15 -27.26
N PRO A 202 -3.44 -10.12 -27.12
CA PRO A 202 -4.82 -9.96 -27.58
C PRO A 202 -5.51 -8.79 -26.90
N ASP A 203 -6.30 -8.03 -27.66
CA ASP A 203 -7.07 -6.86 -27.18
C ASP A 203 -8.35 -7.28 -26.42
N GLU A 204 -8.18 -8.14 -25.38
CA GLU A 204 -9.29 -8.69 -24.57
C GLU A 204 -9.76 -7.80 -23.42
N GLN A 205 -9.09 -6.66 -23.15
CA GLN A 205 -9.32 -5.86 -21.95
C GLN A 205 -10.74 -5.27 -21.83
N GLN A 206 -11.40 -4.92 -22.93
CA GLN A 206 -12.75 -4.36 -22.88
C GLN A 206 -13.81 -5.40 -22.54
N THR A 207 -13.65 -6.63 -23.03
CA THR A 207 -14.55 -7.75 -22.76
C THR A 207 -14.40 -8.24 -21.32
N GLU A 208 -13.18 -8.19 -20.76
CA GLU A 208 -12.86 -8.56 -19.38
C GLU A 208 -13.51 -7.63 -18.36
N GLN A 209 -13.41 -6.31 -18.57
CA GLN A 209 -14.04 -5.33 -17.67
C GLN A 209 -15.57 -5.47 -17.61
N ALA A 210 -16.21 -5.80 -18.73
CA ALA A 210 -17.64 -6.05 -18.78
C ALA A 210 -18.04 -7.30 -17.97
N ARG A 211 -17.27 -8.39 -18.03
CA ARG A 211 -17.48 -9.61 -17.24
C ARG A 211 -17.30 -9.39 -15.74
N ILE A 212 -16.26 -8.64 -15.34
CA ILE A 212 -15.99 -8.29 -13.95
C ILE A 212 -17.17 -7.49 -13.36
N ALA A 213 -17.73 -6.57 -14.13
CA ALA A 213 -18.88 -5.78 -13.71
C ALA A 213 -20.14 -6.62 -13.44
N HIS A 214 -20.26 -7.81 -14.03
CA HIS A 214 -21.41 -8.72 -13.84
C HIS A 214 -21.22 -9.75 -12.71
N SER A 215 -20.06 -9.84 -12.09
CA SER A 215 -19.80 -10.74 -10.95
C SER A 215 -20.40 -10.21 -9.66
N ASN A 216 -21.63 -10.62 -9.32
CA ASN A 216 -22.35 -10.13 -8.13
C ASN A 216 -21.59 -10.33 -6.81
N ALA A 217 -20.91 -11.47 -6.65
CA ALA A 217 -20.14 -11.77 -5.44
C ALA A 217 -18.94 -10.83 -5.30
N PHE A 218 -18.19 -10.62 -6.38
CA PHE A 218 -17.02 -9.73 -6.41
C PHE A 218 -17.45 -8.27 -6.21
N GLN A 219 -18.50 -7.82 -6.90
CA GLN A 219 -19.04 -6.47 -6.73
C GLN A 219 -19.57 -6.21 -5.31
N GLY A 220 -20.18 -7.23 -4.71
CA GLY A 220 -20.59 -7.19 -3.30
C GLY A 220 -19.39 -6.95 -2.37
N PHE A 221 -18.32 -7.72 -2.57
CA PHE A 221 -17.07 -7.54 -1.83
C PHE A 221 -16.45 -6.15 -2.04
N VAL A 222 -16.31 -5.70 -3.30
CA VAL A 222 -15.73 -4.39 -3.60
C VAL A 222 -16.51 -3.26 -2.94
N ARG A 223 -17.85 -3.28 -3.00
CA ARG A 223 -18.70 -2.26 -2.36
C ARG A 223 -18.50 -2.20 -0.85
N VAL A 224 -18.50 -3.35 -0.17
CA VAL A 224 -18.27 -3.41 1.28
C VAL A 224 -16.88 -2.88 1.62
N GLN A 225 -15.87 -3.28 0.84
CA GLN A 225 -14.50 -2.82 1.02
C GLN A 225 -14.36 -1.31 0.79
N MET A 226 -15.03 -0.72 -0.22
CA MET A 226 -15.04 0.72 -0.47
C MET A 226 -15.58 1.50 0.73
N VAL A 227 -16.72 1.09 1.30
CA VAL A 227 -17.29 1.76 2.48
C VAL A 227 -16.31 1.71 3.66
N TYR A 228 -15.73 0.53 3.91
CA TYR A 228 -14.74 0.38 4.99
C TYR A 228 -13.49 1.23 4.76
N THR A 229 -12.96 1.23 3.54
CA THR A 229 -11.74 2.00 3.18
C THR A 229 -11.99 3.49 3.23
N LEU A 230 -13.17 3.97 2.83
CA LEU A 230 -13.56 5.37 2.96
C LEU A 230 -13.39 5.85 4.42
N LEU A 231 -13.96 5.09 5.35
CA LEU A 231 -13.92 5.40 6.78
C LEU A 231 -12.51 5.23 7.36
N MET A 232 -11.74 4.28 6.83
CA MET A 232 -10.36 4.05 7.26
C MET A 232 -9.44 5.19 6.82
N SER A 233 -9.60 5.69 5.63
CA SER A 233 -8.73 6.73 5.07
C SER A 233 -8.97 8.13 5.63
N LEU A 234 -10.09 8.37 6.33
CA LEU A 234 -10.36 9.64 7.03
C LEU A 234 -9.21 10.09 7.93
N ILE A 235 -8.56 9.15 8.62
CA ILE A 235 -7.53 9.48 9.62
C ILE A 235 -6.10 9.43 9.05
N TRP A 236 -5.89 8.94 7.83
CA TRP A 236 -4.54 8.77 7.30
C TRP A 236 -3.72 10.07 7.24
N PRO A 237 -4.26 11.21 6.77
CA PRO A 237 -3.51 12.46 6.78
C PRO A 237 -3.23 12.99 8.18
N LEU A 238 -4.00 12.56 9.18
CA LEU A 238 -3.94 13.09 10.54
C LEU A 238 -2.91 12.39 11.43
N PHE A 239 -2.43 11.19 11.06
CA PHE A 239 -1.48 10.44 11.87
C PHE A 239 -0.18 11.20 12.12
N ALA A 240 0.39 11.82 11.10
CA ALA A 240 1.61 12.59 11.25
C ALA A 240 1.41 13.79 12.18
N VAL A 241 0.25 14.46 12.08
CA VAL A 241 -0.10 15.58 12.96
C VAL A 241 -0.31 15.12 14.39
N LEU A 242 -1.01 13.99 14.58
CA LEU A 242 -1.19 13.38 15.91
C LEU A 242 0.16 13.12 16.59
N LEU A 243 1.07 12.43 15.91
CA LEU A 243 2.37 12.07 16.46
C LEU A 243 3.25 13.29 16.75
N ILE A 244 3.28 14.28 15.84
CA ILE A 244 4.19 15.43 15.95
C ILE A 244 3.61 16.53 16.82
N ARG A 245 2.38 16.98 16.56
CA ARG A 245 1.82 18.17 17.23
C ARG A 245 1.10 17.86 18.55
N VAL A 246 0.53 16.64 18.68
CA VAL A 246 -0.22 16.26 19.88
C VAL A 246 0.65 15.47 20.86
N VAL A 247 1.32 14.43 20.37
CA VAL A 247 2.18 13.57 21.22
C VAL A 247 3.57 14.19 21.43
N GLY A 248 4.02 15.06 20.53
CA GLY A 248 5.33 15.69 20.60
C GLY A 248 6.48 14.73 20.23
N ALA A 249 6.23 13.75 19.38
CA ALA A 249 7.23 12.76 19.00
C ALA A 249 8.43 13.38 18.28
N THR A 250 9.64 12.94 18.64
CA THR A 250 10.89 13.29 17.97
C THR A 250 10.99 12.59 16.63
N ASN A 251 11.86 13.06 15.72
CA ASN A 251 12.08 12.43 14.43
C ASN A 251 12.52 10.97 14.58
N THR A 252 13.41 10.69 15.53
CA THR A 252 13.82 9.32 15.87
C THR A 252 12.65 8.45 16.29
N GLN A 253 11.75 8.97 17.12
CA GLN A 253 10.56 8.26 17.59
C GLN A 253 9.56 7.98 16.47
N LEU A 254 9.41 8.90 15.51
CA LEU A 254 8.60 8.69 14.31
C LEU A 254 9.14 7.56 13.43
N VAL A 255 10.48 7.51 13.28
CA VAL A 255 11.12 6.43 12.51
C VAL A 255 10.97 5.08 13.23
N ILE A 256 11.16 5.03 14.56
CA ILE A 256 10.92 3.82 15.36
C ILE A 256 9.48 3.34 15.18
N PHE A 257 8.50 4.26 15.23
CA PHE A 257 7.09 3.93 15.01
C PHE A 257 6.87 3.24 13.66
N SER A 258 7.45 3.77 12.58
CA SER A 258 7.34 3.22 11.23
C SER A 258 8.05 1.86 11.12
N VAL A 259 9.26 1.73 11.67
CA VAL A 259 10.03 0.47 11.69
C VAL A 259 9.29 -0.65 12.43
N LEU A 260 8.72 -0.34 13.59
CA LEU A 260 7.95 -1.31 14.38
C LEU A 260 6.73 -1.82 13.61
N GLY A 261 6.02 -0.93 12.92
CA GLY A 261 4.87 -1.29 12.10
C GLY A 261 5.26 -2.22 10.95
N ALA A 262 6.28 -1.85 10.18
CA ALA A 262 6.76 -2.62 9.03
C ALA A 262 7.32 -4.00 9.46
N ALA A 263 8.12 -4.03 10.52
CA ALA A 263 8.68 -5.26 11.06
C ALA A 263 7.59 -6.20 11.58
N ALA A 264 6.60 -5.67 12.30
CA ALA A 264 5.48 -6.45 12.80
C ALA A 264 4.62 -6.99 11.64
N GLU A 265 4.30 -6.16 10.65
CA GLU A 265 3.57 -6.59 9.46
C GLU A 265 4.28 -7.79 8.80
N MET A 266 5.57 -7.66 8.51
CA MET A 266 6.35 -8.71 7.87
C MET A 266 6.42 -9.98 8.71
N ALA A 267 6.59 -9.87 10.03
CA ALA A 267 6.67 -11.01 10.96
C ALA A 267 5.34 -11.79 11.04
N PHE A 268 4.21 -11.09 10.97
CA PHE A 268 2.89 -11.72 11.07
C PHE A 268 2.35 -12.27 9.75
N GLN A 269 2.87 -11.85 8.57
CA GLN A 269 2.39 -12.33 7.26
C GLN A 269 2.33 -13.85 7.14
N PRO A 270 3.38 -14.64 7.49
CA PRO A 270 3.31 -16.09 7.38
C PRO A 270 2.27 -16.73 8.32
N LEU A 271 2.06 -16.14 9.50
CA LEU A 271 1.06 -16.59 10.46
C LEU A 271 -0.36 -16.35 9.93
N MET A 272 -0.61 -15.16 9.39
CA MET A 272 -1.89 -14.81 8.79
C MET A 272 -2.18 -15.63 7.55
N GLY A 273 -1.18 -15.95 6.73
CA GLY A 273 -1.32 -16.89 5.61
C GLY A 273 -1.83 -18.25 6.06
N ARG A 274 -1.21 -18.86 7.07
CA ARG A 274 -1.65 -20.14 7.63
C ARG A 274 -3.06 -20.07 8.23
N LEU A 275 -3.40 -18.94 8.85
CA LEU A 275 -4.73 -18.72 9.41
C LEU A 275 -5.78 -18.63 8.31
N VAL A 276 -5.53 -17.87 7.23
CA VAL A 276 -6.39 -17.78 6.05
C VAL A 276 -6.61 -19.15 5.41
N ASP A 277 -5.55 -19.96 5.26
CA ASP A 277 -5.64 -21.31 4.70
C ASP A 277 -6.52 -22.25 5.54
N ARG A 278 -6.57 -22.04 6.85
CA ARG A 278 -7.35 -22.89 7.79
C ARG A 278 -8.80 -22.46 7.90
N VAL A 279 -9.03 -21.16 8.17
CA VAL A 279 -10.37 -20.66 8.52
C VAL A 279 -11.07 -19.92 7.38
N GLY A 280 -10.32 -19.52 6.36
CA GLY A 280 -10.82 -18.79 5.20
C GLY A 280 -10.61 -17.28 5.26
N PRO A 281 -10.56 -16.62 4.08
CA PRO A 281 -10.21 -15.19 3.98
C PRO A 281 -11.27 -14.29 4.61
N LEU A 282 -12.57 -14.60 4.49
CA LEU A 282 -13.64 -13.74 5.00
C LEU A 282 -13.62 -13.61 6.52
N GLN A 283 -13.30 -14.69 7.24
CA GLN A 283 -13.27 -14.70 8.70
C GLN A 283 -12.06 -13.91 9.23
N VAL A 284 -10.89 -14.15 8.63
CA VAL A 284 -9.66 -13.40 8.95
C VAL A 284 -9.84 -11.91 8.61
N MET A 285 -10.47 -11.61 7.49
CA MET A 285 -10.82 -10.26 7.07
C MET A 285 -11.73 -9.57 8.08
N PHE A 286 -12.82 -10.20 8.51
CA PHE A 286 -13.73 -9.65 9.50
C PHE A 286 -13.00 -9.32 10.81
N LEU A 287 -12.18 -10.26 11.34
CA LEU A 287 -11.43 -10.04 12.56
C LEU A 287 -10.43 -8.88 12.43
N SER A 288 -9.72 -8.80 11.30
CA SER A 288 -8.79 -7.69 11.06
C SER A 288 -9.51 -6.34 10.96
N ARG A 289 -10.72 -6.30 10.40
CA ARG A 289 -11.53 -5.07 10.33
C ARG A 289 -11.98 -4.59 11.70
N ILE A 290 -12.40 -5.50 12.57
CA ILE A 290 -12.72 -5.17 13.98
C ILE A 290 -11.47 -4.66 14.69
N GLY A 291 -10.31 -5.34 14.55
CA GLY A 291 -9.04 -4.87 15.13
C GLY A 291 -8.67 -3.45 14.68
N PHE A 292 -8.78 -3.16 13.39
CA PHE A 292 -8.55 -1.80 12.89
C PHE A 292 -9.58 -0.77 13.35
N ALA A 293 -10.82 -1.17 13.65
CA ALA A 293 -11.83 -0.26 14.19
C ALA A 293 -11.54 0.14 15.62
N VAL A 294 -10.83 -0.69 16.38
CA VAL A 294 -10.44 -0.41 17.77
C VAL A 294 -9.28 0.60 17.85
N LEU A 295 -8.34 0.56 16.90
CA LEU A 295 -7.13 1.40 16.91
C LEU A 295 -7.40 2.91 17.13
N PRO A 296 -8.32 3.57 16.42
CA PRO A 296 -8.58 4.99 16.60
C PRO A 296 -9.00 5.35 18.03
N PHE A 297 -9.78 4.51 18.67
CA PHE A 297 -10.23 4.75 20.06
C PHE A 297 -9.05 4.67 21.04
N VAL A 298 -8.13 3.72 20.84
CA VAL A 298 -6.96 3.61 21.71
C VAL A 298 -6.03 4.82 21.54
N TYR A 299 -5.83 5.30 20.30
CA TYR A 299 -5.06 6.54 20.04
C TYR A 299 -5.67 7.78 20.69
N VAL A 300 -6.99 7.84 20.82
CA VAL A 300 -7.68 8.96 21.51
C VAL A 300 -7.59 8.84 23.03
N LEU A 301 -7.71 7.62 23.56
CA LEU A 301 -7.76 7.38 25.00
C LEU A 301 -6.39 7.46 25.69
N TRP A 302 -5.33 7.03 25.00
CA TRP A 302 -3.95 7.01 25.52
C TRP A 302 -3.03 7.76 24.58
N GLN A 303 -2.47 8.87 25.07
CA GLN A 303 -1.56 9.74 24.31
C GLN A 303 -0.09 9.44 24.67
N ASP A 304 0.19 8.20 25.02
CA ASP A 304 1.53 7.74 25.38
C ASP A 304 2.18 7.04 24.19
N LEU A 305 3.38 7.48 23.83
CA LEU A 305 4.14 6.94 22.69
C LEU A 305 4.45 5.44 22.85
N TRP A 306 4.68 4.97 24.09
CA TRP A 306 4.92 3.55 24.35
C TRP A 306 3.68 2.70 24.06
N VAL A 307 2.50 3.22 24.36
CA VAL A 307 1.23 2.56 23.96
C VAL A 307 1.13 2.50 22.44
N TYR A 308 1.52 3.57 21.74
CA TYR A 308 1.50 3.60 20.27
C TYR A 308 2.48 2.60 19.66
N TYR A 309 3.68 2.46 20.23
CA TYR A 309 4.64 1.42 19.82
C TYR A 309 4.09 0.01 20.05
N ALA A 310 3.50 -0.24 21.22
CA ALA A 310 2.87 -1.52 21.53
C ALA A 310 1.73 -1.81 20.54
N LEU A 311 0.91 -0.80 20.19
CA LEU A 311 -0.17 -0.97 19.22
C LEU A 311 0.33 -1.31 17.82
N GLN A 312 1.48 -0.76 17.38
CA GLN A 312 2.08 -1.12 16.09
C GLN A 312 2.42 -2.61 16.04
N VAL A 313 2.96 -3.16 17.12
CA VAL A 313 3.38 -4.55 17.17
C VAL A 313 2.22 -5.51 17.43
N VAL A 314 1.35 -5.19 18.41
CA VAL A 314 0.34 -6.13 18.91
C VAL A 314 -0.95 -6.11 18.10
N LEU A 315 -1.31 -4.95 17.54
CA LEU A 315 -2.59 -4.79 16.86
C LEU A 315 -2.45 -4.40 15.38
N PHE A 316 -1.70 -3.34 15.06
CA PHE A 316 -1.58 -2.86 13.69
C PHE A 316 -0.92 -3.91 12.79
N GLY A 317 0.27 -4.41 13.12
CA GLY A 317 1.01 -5.38 12.31
C GLY A 317 0.20 -6.64 12.00
N PRO A 318 -0.36 -7.36 13.00
CA PRO A 318 -1.22 -8.51 12.77
C PRO A 318 -2.47 -8.18 11.93
N CYS A 319 -3.15 -7.08 12.22
CA CYS A 319 -4.35 -6.68 11.48
C CYS A 319 -4.03 -6.29 10.03
N PHE A 320 -2.89 -5.62 9.79
CA PHE A 320 -2.48 -5.22 8.44
C PHE A 320 -2.04 -6.42 7.61
N SER A 321 -1.27 -7.34 8.19
CA SER A 321 -0.93 -8.61 7.56
C SER A 321 -2.18 -9.42 7.22
N ALA A 322 -3.13 -9.53 8.16
CA ALA A 322 -4.40 -10.20 7.96
C ALA A 322 -5.22 -9.54 6.85
N PHE A 323 -5.22 -8.18 6.81
CA PHE A 323 -5.86 -7.40 5.76
C PHE A 323 -5.30 -7.75 4.37
N LEU A 324 -4.00 -7.68 4.20
CA LEU A 324 -3.35 -7.93 2.91
C LEU A 324 -3.58 -9.36 2.42
N VAL A 325 -3.27 -10.34 3.28
CA VAL A 325 -3.37 -11.76 2.90
C VAL A 325 -4.81 -12.17 2.62
N SER A 326 -5.77 -11.77 3.46
CA SER A 326 -7.17 -12.15 3.27
C SER A 326 -7.81 -11.48 2.06
N THR A 327 -7.46 -10.20 1.79
CA THR A 327 -7.96 -9.46 0.62
C THR A 327 -7.47 -10.10 -0.67
N ASN A 328 -6.14 -10.34 -0.77
CA ASN A 328 -5.55 -10.95 -1.96
C ASN A 328 -6.10 -12.37 -2.19
N THR A 329 -6.23 -13.18 -1.14
CA THR A 329 -6.78 -14.52 -1.25
C THR A 329 -8.23 -14.50 -1.71
N LEU A 330 -9.07 -13.61 -1.17
CA LEU A 330 -10.46 -13.51 -1.58
C LEU A 330 -10.62 -13.08 -3.03
N ILE A 331 -9.81 -12.12 -3.51
CA ILE A 331 -9.81 -11.73 -4.93
C ILE A 331 -9.43 -12.92 -5.80
N LEU A 332 -8.39 -13.68 -5.44
CA LEU A 332 -7.96 -14.87 -6.18
C LEU A 332 -9.01 -15.99 -6.18
N ASP A 333 -9.79 -16.13 -5.11
CA ASP A 333 -10.87 -17.11 -5.02
C ASP A 333 -12.10 -16.72 -5.86
N LEU A 334 -12.34 -15.41 -6.01
CA LEU A 334 -13.49 -14.88 -6.77
C LEU A 334 -13.17 -14.70 -8.26
N ALA A 335 -11.90 -14.55 -8.62
CA ALA A 335 -11.47 -14.28 -9.99
C ALA A 335 -11.18 -15.58 -10.77
N PRO A 336 -11.71 -15.75 -11.99
CA PRO A 336 -11.26 -16.79 -12.91
C PRO A 336 -9.74 -16.71 -13.15
N SER A 337 -9.09 -17.85 -13.34
CA SER A 337 -7.62 -17.91 -13.43
C SER A 337 -7.04 -17.04 -14.55
N ALA A 338 -7.74 -16.91 -15.67
CA ALA A 338 -7.34 -16.12 -16.83
C ALA A 338 -7.56 -14.59 -16.63
N GLU A 339 -8.46 -14.17 -15.72
CA GLU A 339 -8.91 -12.78 -15.57
C GLU A 339 -8.41 -12.13 -14.27
N ARG A 340 -7.53 -12.78 -13.51
CA ARG A 340 -7.07 -12.32 -12.18
C ARG A 340 -6.49 -10.90 -12.19
N ALA A 341 -5.71 -10.57 -13.22
CA ALA A 341 -5.10 -9.24 -13.35
C ALA A 341 -6.16 -8.14 -13.45
N GLY A 342 -7.21 -8.34 -14.23
CA GLY A 342 -8.32 -7.41 -14.36
C GLY A 342 -9.10 -7.22 -13.06
N TYR A 343 -9.34 -8.31 -12.31
CA TYR A 343 -9.99 -8.24 -11.00
C TYR A 343 -9.18 -7.42 -9.99
N PHE A 344 -7.86 -7.61 -9.92
CA PHE A 344 -6.97 -6.77 -9.08
C PHE A 344 -6.97 -5.32 -9.55
N SER A 345 -6.88 -5.07 -10.84
CA SER A 345 -6.88 -3.73 -11.41
C SER A 345 -8.19 -2.99 -11.11
N TYR A 346 -9.33 -3.65 -11.32
CA TYR A 346 -10.65 -3.11 -10.97
C TYR A 346 -10.75 -2.77 -9.48
N TYR A 347 -10.33 -3.69 -8.61
CA TYR A 347 -10.30 -3.50 -7.17
C TYR A 347 -9.42 -2.31 -6.79
N ASN A 348 -8.16 -2.27 -7.24
CA ASN A 348 -7.21 -1.23 -6.89
C ASN A 348 -7.68 0.17 -7.32
N THR A 349 -8.24 0.29 -8.52
CA THR A 349 -8.79 1.58 -9.00
C THR A 349 -9.94 2.07 -8.10
N ARG A 350 -10.88 1.18 -7.74
CA ARG A 350 -12.02 1.55 -6.87
C ARG A 350 -11.55 1.93 -5.46
N ILE A 351 -10.61 1.18 -4.92
CA ILE A 351 -10.03 1.47 -3.61
C ILE A 351 -9.20 2.74 -3.64
N GLY A 352 -8.42 2.98 -4.70
CA GLY A 352 -7.66 4.24 -4.87
C GLY A 352 -8.56 5.48 -4.87
N ILE A 353 -9.65 5.47 -5.66
CA ILE A 353 -10.65 6.55 -5.67
C ILE A 353 -11.30 6.73 -4.29
N THR A 354 -11.63 5.62 -3.64
CA THR A 354 -12.26 5.66 -2.31
C THR A 354 -11.32 6.22 -1.25
N THR A 355 -10.06 5.80 -1.27
CA THR A 355 -9.03 6.31 -0.34
C THR A 355 -8.77 7.79 -0.57
N PHE A 356 -8.70 8.22 -1.85
CA PHE A 356 -8.61 9.63 -2.21
C PHE A 356 -9.74 10.44 -1.57
N THR A 357 -10.99 10.01 -1.78
CA THR A 357 -12.16 10.70 -1.26
C THR A 357 -12.17 10.75 0.28
N GLY A 358 -11.88 9.60 0.93
CA GLY A 358 -11.87 9.53 2.39
C GLY A 358 -10.77 10.39 3.02
N ALA A 359 -9.56 10.38 2.48
CA ALA A 359 -8.47 11.22 2.99
C ALA A 359 -8.78 12.72 2.84
N LEU A 360 -9.36 13.15 1.70
CA LEU A 360 -9.82 14.52 1.52
C LEU A 360 -10.88 14.91 2.55
N ILE A 361 -11.92 14.09 2.71
CA ILE A 361 -12.98 14.35 3.69
C ILE A 361 -12.37 14.45 5.09
N GLY A 362 -11.48 13.54 5.46
CA GLY A 362 -10.88 13.51 6.80
C GLY A 362 -10.05 14.73 7.13
N GLY A 363 -9.19 15.19 6.19
CA GLY A 363 -8.37 16.38 6.41
C GLY A 363 -9.18 17.68 6.44
N HIS A 364 -10.14 17.85 5.49
CA HIS A 364 -11.02 19.02 5.50
C HIS A 364 -11.94 19.05 6.73
N LEU A 365 -12.44 17.88 7.17
CA LEU A 365 -13.21 17.78 8.40
C LEU A 365 -12.36 18.16 9.62
N ALA A 366 -11.11 17.71 9.68
CA ALA A 366 -10.20 18.10 10.77
C ALA A 366 -9.90 19.60 10.75
N GLY A 367 -9.63 20.20 9.58
CA GLY A 367 -9.43 21.65 9.47
C GLY A 367 -10.67 22.45 9.84
N PHE A 368 -11.86 22.02 9.43
CA PHE A 368 -13.12 22.62 9.83
C PHE A 368 -13.32 22.57 11.36
N LEU A 369 -13.07 21.40 11.96
CA LEU A 369 -13.21 21.22 13.41
C LEU A 369 -12.16 22.02 14.19
N GLU A 370 -10.92 22.14 13.68
CA GLU A 370 -9.89 22.97 14.33
C GLU A 370 -10.30 24.44 14.43
N GLY A 371 -11.01 24.95 13.42
CA GLY A 371 -11.54 26.32 13.45
C GLY A 371 -12.73 26.54 14.42
N HIS A 372 -13.32 25.48 14.96
CA HIS A 372 -14.51 25.54 15.83
C HIS A 372 -14.31 24.93 17.22
N LEU A 373 -13.20 24.26 17.46
CA LEU A 373 -12.85 23.61 18.74
C LEU A 373 -11.64 24.28 19.38
N ASP A 374 -11.48 24.06 20.68
CA ASP A 374 -10.46 24.74 21.50
C ASP A 374 -9.02 24.26 21.19
N SER A 375 -8.85 23.13 20.52
CA SER A 375 -7.51 22.59 20.24
C SER A 375 -7.46 21.68 19.01
N THR A 376 -6.29 21.68 18.35
CA THR A 376 -5.92 20.74 17.28
C THR A 376 -6.14 19.27 17.68
N ALA A 377 -5.84 18.93 18.96
CA ALA A 377 -6.03 17.58 19.47
C ALA A 377 -7.49 17.14 19.46
N GLN A 378 -8.41 18.02 19.89
CA GLN A 378 -9.84 17.71 19.88
C GLN A 378 -10.35 17.50 18.44
N ALA A 379 -9.92 18.30 17.48
CA ALA A 379 -10.29 18.13 16.09
C ALA A 379 -9.88 16.74 15.56
N ILE A 380 -8.64 16.32 15.80
CA ILE A 380 -8.13 15.00 15.44
C ILE A 380 -8.94 13.90 16.13
N TYR A 381 -9.18 14.01 17.43
CA TYR A 381 -9.89 12.99 18.20
C TYR A 381 -11.31 12.74 17.69
N TRP A 382 -12.05 13.78 17.32
CA TRP A 382 -13.37 13.62 16.74
C TRP A 382 -13.34 12.86 15.42
N VAL A 383 -12.39 13.17 14.53
CA VAL A 383 -12.26 12.44 13.27
C VAL A 383 -11.87 10.97 13.51
N PHE A 384 -11.01 10.71 14.52
CA PHE A 384 -10.63 9.35 14.90
C PHE A 384 -11.83 8.56 15.45
N VAL A 385 -12.65 9.17 16.33
CA VAL A 385 -13.86 8.54 16.87
C VAL A 385 -14.87 8.25 15.76
N ILE A 386 -15.12 9.21 14.85
CA ILE A 386 -16.00 9.02 13.69
C ILE A 386 -15.50 7.87 12.82
N SER A 387 -14.21 7.85 12.51
CA SER A 387 -13.60 6.79 11.72
C SER A 387 -13.69 5.43 12.42
N GLY A 388 -13.39 5.35 13.72
CA GLY A 388 -13.45 4.12 14.51
C GLY A 388 -14.87 3.55 14.60
N ALA A 389 -15.84 4.38 14.93
CA ALA A 389 -17.25 3.99 15.02
C ALA A 389 -17.79 3.56 13.65
N GLY A 390 -17.49 4.34 12.61
CA GLY A 390 -17.87 4.01 11.24
C GLY A 390 -17.28 2.67 10.78
N ARG A 391 -15.99 2.42 11.02
CA ARG A 391 -15.32 1.14 10.70
C ARG A 391 -15.94 -0.04 11.44
N LEU A 392 -16.28 0.16 12.72
CA LEU A 392 -16.94 -0.89 13.51
C LEU A 392 -18.26 -1.29 12.84
N LEU A 393 -19.10 -0.32 12.49
CA LEU A 393 -20.35 -0.56 11.76
C LEU A 393 -20.11 -1.17 10.38
N ALA A 394 -19.13 -0.65 9.62
CA ALA A 394 -18.79 -1.14 8.29
C ALA A 394 -18.12 -2.54 8.29
N SER A 395 -17.75 -3.08 9.45
CA SER A 395 -17.22 -4.43 9.57
C SER A 395 -18.31 -5.50 9.46
N PHE A 396 -19.53 -5.24 9.90
CA PHE A 396 -20.61 -6.24 9.92
C PHE A 396 -21.05 -6.71 8.53
N PRO A 397 -21.11 -5.90 7.46
CA PRO A 397 -21.44 -6.37 6.12
C PRO A 397 -20.50 -7.47 5.59
N TYR A 398 -19.27 -7.58 6.09
CA TYR A 398 -18.34 -8.68 5.71
C TYR A 398 -18.91 -10.06 6.09
N LEU A 399 -19.73 -10.17 7.12
CA LEU A 399 -20.42 -11.41 7.52
C LEU A 399 -21.45 -11.91 6.49
N ARG A 400 -21.89 -11.03 5.57
CA ARG A 400 -22.85 -11.36 4.52
C ARG A 400 -22.19 -11.79 3.21
N LEU A 401 -20.87 -11.64 3.12
CA LEU A 401 -20.11 -12.05 1.95
C LEU A 401 -19.93 -13.56 1.94
N THR A 402 -19.83 -14.13 0.74
CA THR A 402 -19.64 -15.57 0.54
C THR A 402 -18.36 -15.82 -0.25
N SER A 403 -17.58 -16.82 0.17
CA SER A 403 -16.45 -17.33 -0.61
C SER A 403 -16.92 -18.58 -1.40
N PRO A 404 -16.50 -18.72 -2.66
CA PRO A 404 -16.82 -19.92 -3.44
C PRO A 404 -16.05 -21.14 -2.96
N ARG A 405 -14.89 -20.94 -2.32
CA ARG A 405 -14.03 -22.00 -1.79
C ARG A 405 -14.44 -22.39 -0.37
N ARG A 406 -14.46 -23.70 -0.08
CA ARG A 406 -14.64 -24.24 1.27
C ARG A 406 -13.31 -24.38 1.97
N TYR A 407 -13.24 -23.98 3.24
CA TYR A 407 -12.05 -24.04 4.08
C TYR A 407 -12.22 -25.07 5.21
N PRO A 408 -11.12 -25.78 5.63
CA PRO A 408 -11.21 -26.94 6.54
C PRO A 408 -11.79 -26.64 7.92
N ALA A 409 -11.50 -25.44 8.45
CA ALA A 409 -11.90 -25.04 9.81
C ALA A 409 -12.68 -23.73 9.81
N SER A 410 -13.70 -23.62 8.93
CA SER A 410 -14.61 -22.49 9.03
C SER A 410 -15.16 -22.42 10.45
N LEU A 411 -14.96 -21.28 11.13
CA LEU A 411 -15.47 -21.06 12.49
C LEU A 411 -17.01 -21.17 12.41
N ARG A 412 -17.56 -22.31 12.81
CA ARG A 412 -19.01 -22.61 12.79
C ARG A 412 -19.86 -21.51 13.43
N LEU A 413 -19.26 -20.69 14.30
CA LEU A 413 -19.91 -19.55 14.93
C LEU A 413 -20.31 -18.46 13.91
N LEU A 414 -19.42 -18.12 12.97
CA LEU A 414 -19.68 -17.10 11.94
C LEU A 414 -20.62 -17.67 10.86
N ASP A 415 -20.50 -18.96 10.53
CA ASP A 415 -21.44 -19.64 9.65
C ASP A 415 -22.84 -19.66 10.26
N ARG A 416 -22.98 -19.95 11.58
CA ARG A 416 -24.27 -19.90 12.31
C ARG A 416 -24.84 -18.49 12.38
N LEU A 417 -24.03 -17.46 12.57
CA LEU A 417 -24.49 -16.05 12.54
C LEU A 417 -24.93 -15.63 11.12
N ALA A 418 -24.22 -16.08 10.10
CA ALA A 418 -24.60 -15.86 8.70
C ALA A 418 -25.86 -16.62 8.31
N GLU A 419 -26.06 -17.84 8.83
CA GLU A 419 -27.29 -18.65 8.64
C GLU A 419 -28.45 -18.05 9.40
N ALA A 420 -28.27 -17.57 10.62
CA ALA A 420 -29.33 -16.91 11.41
C ALA A 420 -29.82 -15.60 10.77
N GLN A 421 -28.99 -14.97 9.93
CA GLN A 421 -29.36 -13.78 9.17
C GLN A 421 -29.99 -14.07 7.79
N ARG A 422 -30.28 -15.33 7.44
CA ARG A 422 -30.95 -15.76 6.20
C ARG A 422 -32.47 -16.08 6.39
N PRO A 423 -33.33 -15.24 7.03
CA PRO A 423 -34.75 -15.55 7.17
C PRO A 423 -35.60 -15.28 5.92
N TRP A 424 -35.06 -14.69 4.83
CA TRP A 424 -35.87 -14.13 3.74
C TRP A 424 -35.47 -14.55 2.32
N ARG A 425 -35.03 -15.79 2.11
CA ARG A 425 -34.96 -16.39 0.76
C ARG A 425 -35.64 -17.75 0.77
N ARG A 426 -36.94 -17.73 0.79
CA ARG A 426 -37.85 -18.75 0.19
C ARG A 426 -38.68 -18.07 -0.89
#